data_f88863654ac476d065accd87347ed190
#
_entry.id   f88863654ac476d065accd87347ed190
#
_cell.length_a   1.000
_cell.length_b   1.000
_cell.length_c   1.000
_cell.angle_alpha   90.00
_cell.angle_beta   90.00
_cell.angle_gamma   90.00
#
_symmetry.space_group_name_H-M   'P 1'
#
loop_
_entity.id
_entity.type
_entity.pdbx_description
1 polymer ?
#
loop_
_entity_poly.entity_id
_entity_poly.type
_entity_poly.pdbx_seq_one_letter_code
_entity_poly.pdbx_strand_id
1 'polypeptide(L)'
;MASMNVRSGDTVEIIVGDVNSRGKRGKVIVADPKTNRVVVEGVNLVTKHRKPRSAQEQGGKFEQPRPVDVSNVALVCPKCGETTRVAHVLGDHGKYLRACKKCGAVIDAKEEKKQTRAASKSADKKAAPKRTRKPKTEETAE
;
A
#
# COMPACT_ATOMS: atom_id res chain seq x y z
N MET A 1 -17.74 12.33 13.62
CA MET A 1 -16.54 11.53 13.26
C MET A 1 -15.46 12.49 12.79
N ALA A 2 -14.28 12.46 13.40
CA ALA A 2 -13.17 13.31 12.96
C ALA A 2 -12.70 12.86 11.56
N SER A 3 -12.78 13.75 10.58
CA SER A 3 -12.31 13.48 9.23
C SER A 3 -10.81 13.78 9.17
N MET A 4 -10.01 12.75 8.95
CA MET A 4 -8.57 12.88 8.78
C MET A 4 -8.23 13.26 7.34
N ASN A 5 -7.38 14.29 7.17
CA ASN A 5 -6.96 14.77 5.85
C ASN A 5 -5.91 13.87 5.18
N VAL A 6 -5.25 13.01 5.95
CA VAL A 6 -4.23 12.06 5.47
C VAL A 6 -4.86 10.68 5.32
N ARG A 7 -4.56 9.98 4.22
CA ARG A 7 -5.05 8.63 3.93
C ARG A 7 -3.89 7.67 3.67
N SER A 8 -4.16 6.38 3.76
CA SER A 8 -3.20 5.36 3.34
C SER A 8 -2.85 5.52 1.85
N GLY A 9 -1.56 5.44 1.55
CA GLY A 9 -1.03 5.67 0.21
C GLY A 9 -0.51 7.08 -0.06
N ASP A 10 -0.86 8.07 0.78
CA ASP A 10 -0.35 9.43 0.65
C ASP A 10 1.15 9.50 0.99
N THR A 11 1.86 10.43 0.38
CA THR A 11 3.22 10.79 0.78
C THR A 11 3.17 11.93 1.79
N VAL A 12 3.86 11.75 2.90
CA VAL A 12 3.93 12.74 3.99
C VAL A 12 5.37 13.07 4.36
N GLU A 13 5.58 14.26 4.88
CA GLU A 13 6.84 14.73 5.44
C GLU A 13 6.70 14.92 6.94
N ILE A 14 7.71 14.52 7.70
CA ILE A 14 7.73 14.67 9.17
C ILE A 14 8.16 16.09 9.54
N ILE A 15 7.30 16.80 10.27
CA ILE A 15 7.58 18.16 10.73
C ILE A 15 8.29 18.15 12.08
N VAL A 16 7.85 17.30 13.00
CA VAL A 16 8.31 17.24 14.38
C VAL A 16 8.83 15.83 14.69
N GLY A 17 9.97 15.77 15.32
CA GLY A 17 10.63 14.52 15.73
C GLY A 17 12.13 14.71 15.92
N ASP A 18 12.84 13.61 16.06
CA ASP A 18 14.30 13.59 16.16
C ASP A 18 14.95 14.22 14.92
N VAL A 19 16.16 14.76 15.09
CA VAL A 19 16.97 15.36 14.02
C VAL A 19 17.07 14.44 12.80
N ASN A 20 17.17 13.13 13.02
CA ASN A 20 17.24 12.12 11.96
C ASN A 20 15.89 11.83 11.29
N SER A 21 14.77 12.18 11.91
CA SER A 21 13.42 11.88 11.40
C SER A 21 12.77 13.11 10.77
N ARG A 22 13.15 14.30 11.19
CA ARG A 22 12.61 15.57 10.70
C ARG A 22 12.97 15.80 9.23
N GLY A 23 12.00 16.21 8.42
CA GLY A 23 12.18 16.44 6.99
C GLY A 23 12.19 15.16 6.14
N LYS A 24 12.17 13.97 6.76
CA LYS A 24 12.03 12.72 6.00
C LYS A 24 10.65 12.62 5.39
N ARG A 25 10.62 12.18 4.15
CA ARG A 25 9.40 11.88 3.41
C ARG A 25 9.19 10.37 3.39
N GLY A 26 7.96 9.95 3.61
CA GLY A 26 7.60 8.54 3.59
C GLY A 26 6.17 8.35 3.13
N LYS A 27 5.86 7.13 2.69
CA LYS A 27 4.50 6.76 2.31
C LYS A 27 3.71 6.31 3.53
N VAL A 28 2.47 6.71 3.64
CA VAL A 28 1.56 6.29 4.70
C VAL A 28 1.09 4.85 4.42
N ILE A 29 1.43 3.92 5.30
CA ILE A 29 1.01 2.52 5.23
C ILE A 29 -0.41 2.38 5.78
N VAL A 30 -0.62 2.88 6.99
CA VAL A 30 -1.91 2.83 7.70
C VAL A 30 -2.25 4.21 8.23
N ALA A 31 -3.50 4.60 8.09
CA ALA A 31 -4.07 5.80 8.66
C ALA A 31 -5.26 5.42 9.54
N ASP A 32 -5.19 5.73 10.82
CA ASP A 32 -6.26 5.45 11.79
C ASP A 32 -6.95 6.74 12.22
N PRO A 33 -8.15 7.01 11.72
CA PRO A 33 -8.88 8.23 12.05
C PRO A 33 -9.44 8.24 13.48
N LYS A 34 -9.55 7.08 14.13
CA LYS A 34 -10.06 6.99 15.52
C LYS A 34 -9.04 7.49 16.53
N THR A 35 -7.78 7.14 16.34
CA THR A 35 -6.67 7.52 17.21
C THR A 35 -5.91 8.75 16.73
N ASN A 36 -6.24 9.30 15.56
CA ASN A 36 -5.51 10.39 14.87
C ASN A 36 -4.02 10.07 14.67
N ARG A 37 -3.71 8.81 14.35
CA ARG A 37 -2.34 8.35 14.13
C ARG A 37 -2.16 7.76 12.75
N VAL A 38 -0.94 7.91 12.24
CA VAL A 38 -0.51 7.36 10.94
C VAL A 38 0.77 6.57 11.11
N VAL A 39 0.89 5.48 10.36
CA VAL A 39 2.11 4.69 10.26
C VAL A 39 2.77 5.05 8.94
N VAL A 40 4.00 5.56 9.00
CA VAL A 40 4.76 6.01 7.84
C VAL A 40 5.93 5.06 7.61
N GLU A 41 6.18 4.74 6.36
CA GLU A 41 7.28 3.86 5.96
C GLU A 41 8.64 4.53 6.26
N GLY A 42 9.56 3.76 6.85
CA GLY A 42 10.93 4.21 7.13
C GLY A 42 11.07 5.26 8.23
N VAL A 43 9.99 5.58 8.95
CA VAL A 43 9.99 6.59 10.02
C VAL A 43 9.59 5.98 11.35
N ASN A 44 10.18 6.49 12.43
CA ASN A 44 9.91 6.06 13.81
C ASN A 44 10.01 4.53 13.98
N LEU A 45 11.11 3.96 13.47
CA LEU A 45 11.39 2.54 13.56
C LEU A 45 11.72 2.15 15.00
N VAL A 46 11.04 1.14 15.51
CA VAL A 46 11.25 0.59 16.84
C VAL A 46 11.57 -0.89 16.73
N THR A 47 12.65 -1.30 17.40
CA THR A 47 13.04 -2.71 17.48
C THR A 47 12.16 -3.43 18.49
N LYS A 48 11.39 -4.41 18.03
CA LYS A 48 10.58 -5.29 18.87
C LYS A 48 11.21 -6.67 18.98
N HIS A 49 11.30 -7.16 20.22
CA HIS A 49 11.72 -8.53 20.50
C HIS A 49 10.49 -9.44 20.48
N ARG A 50 10.49 -10.45 19.61
CA ARG A 50 9.44 -11.48 19.55
C ARG A 50 9.99 -12.81 20.03
N LYS A 51 9.32 -13.42 21.00
CA LYS A 51 9.59 -14.82 21.38
C LYS A 51 8.96 -15.75 20.33
N PRO A 52 9.59 -16.92 20.06
CA PRO A 52 8.99 -17.93 19.19
C PRO A 52 7.65 -18.40 19.79
N ARG A 53 6.64 -18.52 18.97
CA ARG A 53 5.32 -19.03 19.38
C ARG A 53 5.15 -20.52 19.08
N SER A 54 5.94 -21.03 18.17
CA SER A 54 5.91 -22.41 17.70
C SER A 54 7.35 -22.90 17.50
N ALA A 55 7.57 -24.21 17.48
CA ALA A 55 8.88 -24.80 17.19
C ALA A 55 9.42 -24.47 15.79
N GLN A 56 8.53 -24.05 14.88
CA GLN A 56 8.88 -23.66 13.50
C GLN A 56 9.15 -22.17 13.33
N GLU A 57 8.71 -21.32 14.28
CA GLU A 57 8.95 -19.86 14.22
C GLU A 57 10.20 -19.51 15.00
N GLN A 58 11.14 -18.85 14.36
CA GLN A 58 12.29 -18.28 15.04
C GLN A 58 11.91 -16.95 15.68
N GLY A 59 12.17 -16.82 16.98
CA GLY A 59 12.10 -15.53 17.66
C GLY A 59 13.26 -14.64 17.21
N GLY A 60 13.12 -13.32 17.37
CA GLY A 60 14.18 -12.41 16.99
C GLY A 60 13.85 -10.95 17.27
N LYS A 61 14.76 -10.09 16.80
CA LYS A 61 14.61 -8.64 16.79
C LYS A 61 14.02 -8.22 15.45
N PHE A 62 12.89 -7.51 15.47
CA PHE A 62 12.21 -7.02 14.27
C PHE A 62 12.07 -5.51 14.36
N GLU A 63 12.47 -4.82 13.33
CA GLU A 63 12.22 -3.39 13.18
C GLU A 63 10.82 -3.17 12.62
N GLN A 64 10.03 -2.37 13.32
CA GLN A 64 8.66 -2.07 12.92
C GLN A 64 8.39 -0.57 13.03
N PRO A 65 7.76 0.05 12.02
CA PRO A 65 7.37 1.44 12.13
C PRO A 65 6.29 1.60 13.21
N ARG A 66 6.47 2.59 14.07
CA ARG A 66 5.52 2.96 15.12
C ARG A 66 4.61 4.08 14.64
N PRO A 67 3.32 4.09 15.03
CA PRO A 67 2.41 5.16 14.66
C PRO A 67 2.87 6.52 15.21
N VAL A 68 2.73 7.55 14.37
CA VAL A 68 3.02 8.96 14.64
C VAL A 68 1.69 9.72 14.64
N ASP A 69 1.58 10.78 15.43
CA ASP A 69 0.41 11.65 15.42
C ASP A 69 0.30 12.43 14.11
N VAL A 70 -0.92 12.62 13.62
CA VAL A 70 -1.19 13.34 12.36
C VAL A 70 -0.72 14.78 12.40
N SER A 71 -0.73 15.42 13.57
CA SER A 71 -0.23 16.79 13.75
C SER A 71 1.26 16.95 13.45
N ASN A 72 2.03 15.87 13.57
CA ASN A 72 3.47 15.84 13.36
C ASN A 72 3.87 15.56 11.91
N VAL A 73 2.90 15.40 11.01
CA VAL A 73 3.13 15.12 9.60
C VAL A 73 2.46 16.14 8.69
N ALA A 74 3.10 16.48 7.58
CA ALA A 74 2.54 17.32 6.52
C ALA A 74 2.34 16.51 5.26
N LEU A 75 1.22 16.70 4.58
CA LEU A 75 0.95 16.07 3.29
C LEU A 75 1.85 16.68 2.21
N VAL A 76 2.46 15.84 1.40
CA VAL A 76 3.22 16.25 0.21
C VAL A 76 2.33 16.12 -1.01
N CYS A 77 2.21 17.18 -1.79
CA CYS A 77 1.41 17.15 -3.00
C CYS A 77 2.13 16.33 -4.10
N PRO A 78 1.47 15.34 -4.73
CA PRO A 78 2.10 14.53 -5.78
C PRO A 78 2.41 15.31 -7.06
N LYS A 79 1.75 16.47 -7.29
CA LYS A 79 1.99 17.28 -8.50
C LYS A 79 3.08 18.34 -8.32
N CYS A 80 3.07 19.11 -7.22
CA CYS A 80 4.07 20.14 -7.01
C CYS A 80 5.25 19.69 -6.12
N GLY A 81 5.16 18.54 -5.46
CA GLY A 81 6.22 18.01 -4.59
C GLY A 81 6.42 18.79 -3.26
N GLU A 82 5.59 19.79 -2.99
CA GLU A 82 5.69 20.61 -1.79
C GLU A 82 4.74 20.15 -0.69
N THR A 83 5.12 20.41 0.55
CA THR A 83 4.25 20.24 1.70
C THR A 83 3.10 21.23 1.66
N THR A 84 1.88 20.75 1.82
CA THR A 84 0.68 21.58 1.68
C THR A 84 -0.40 21.22 2.69
N ARG A 85 -1.28 22.18 2.95
CA ARG A 85 -2.57 21.93 3.61
C ARG A 85 -3.59 21.50 2.57
N VAL A 86 -4.53 20.68 2.99
CA VAL A 86 -5.62 20.19 2.15
C VAL A 86 -6.74 21.21 2.08
N ALA A 87 -7.18 21.54 0.88
CA ALA A 87 -8.45 22.18 0.58
C ALA A 87 -9.46 21.11 0.15
N HIS A 88 -10.73 21.34 0.35
CA HIS A 88 -11.81 20.47 -0.10
C HIS A 88 -12.56 21.16 -1.23
N VAL A 89 -12.58 20.51 -2.39
CA VAL A 89 -13.28 20.99 -3.60
C VAL A 89 -14.40 20.03 -3.92
N LEU A 90 -15.55 20.58 -4.33
CA LEU A 90 -16.69 19.76 -4.73
C LEU A 90 -16.35 19.06 -6.06
N GLY A 91 -16.40 17.74 -6.09
CA GLY A 91 -16.22 16.94 -7.32
C GLY A 91 -17.53 16.66 -8.04
N ASP A 92 -17.45 16.04 -9.21
CA ASP A 92 -18.57 15.83 -10.16
C ASP A 92 -19.74 15.00 -9.60
N HIS A 93 -19.52 14.25 -8.53
CA HIS A 93 -20.55 13.40 -7.90
C HIS A 93 -21.00 13.92 -6.52
N GLY A 94 -20.85 15.21 -6.25
CA GLY A 94 -21.22 15.82 -4.96
C GLY A 94 -20.33 15.38 -3.79
N LYS A 95 -19.19 14.72 -4.04
CA LYS A 95 -18.22 14.32 -3.03
C LYS A 95 -17.11 15.35 -2.95
N TYR A 96 -16.71 15.69 -1.72
CA TYR A 96 -15.56 16.54 -1.49
C TYR A 96 -14.26 15.80 -1.81
N LEU A 97 -13.48 16.36 -2.73
CA LEU A 97 -12.16 15.88 -3.11
C LEU A 97 -11.10 16.72 -2.41
N ARG A 98 -10.00 16.09 -2.02
CA ARG A 98 -8.84 16.79 -1.43
C ARG A 98 -8.05 17.49 -2.54
N ALA A 99 -7.79 18.78 -2.37
CA ALA A 99 -6.99 19.56 -3.29
C ALA A 99 -5.82 20.23 -2.55
N CYS A 100 -4.73 20.41 -3.27
CA CYS A 100 -3.57 21.14 -2.78
C CYS A 100 -3.86 22.64 -2.70
N LYS A 101 -3.63 23.30 -1.55
CA LYS A 101 -3.79 24.76 -1.43
C LYS A 101 -2.77 25.56 -2.22
N LYS A 102 -1.61 25.00 -2.53
CA LYS A 102 -0.53 25.71 -3.23
C LYS A 102 -0.74 25.72 -4.76
N CYS A 103 -1.01 24.56 -5.35
CA CYS A 103 -1.12 24.44 -6.80
C CYS A 103 -2.54 24.17 -7.31
N GLY A 104 -3.55 24.05 -6.42
CA GLY A 104 -4.93 23.77 -6.78
C GLY A 104 -5.21 22.35 -7.31
N ALA A 105 -4.20 21.51 -7.41
CA ALA A 105 -4.33 20.17 -7.96
C ALA A 105 -5.11 19.23 -7.05
N VAL A 106 -6.02 18.44 -7.59
CA VAL A 106 -6.74 17.39 -6.87
C VAL A 106 -5.78 16.26 -6.53
N ILE A 107 -5.73 15.89 -5.25
CA ILE A 107 -4.86 14.84 -4.70
C ILE A 107 -5.54 13.48 -4.82
N ASP A 108 -6.86 13.42 -4.65
CA ASP A 108 -7.67 12.20 -4.74
C ASP A 108 -7.97 11.76 -6.18
N ALA A 109 -7.22 12.24 -7.18
CA ALA A 109 -7.33 11.73 -8.53
C ALA A 109 -7.03 10.22 -8.46
N LYS A 110 -8.09 9.40 -8.58
CA LYS A 110 -7.93 7.98 -8.87
C LYS A 110 -7.05 7.91 -10.09
N GLU A 111 -5.82 7.44 -9.94
CA GLU A 111 -5.15 6.84 -11.08
C GLU A 111 -6.11 5.77 -11.57
N GLU A 112 -6.74 6.04 -12.69
CA GLU A 112 -7.48 5.03 -13.43
C GLU A 112 -6.43 3.94 -13.68
N LYS A 113 -6.50 2.87 -12.89
CA LYS A 113 -5.83 1.61 -13.22
C LYS A 113 -6.47 1.20 -14.56
N LYS A 114 -5.91 1.72 -15.63
CA LYS A 114 -6.17 1.31 -16.98
C LYS A 114 -6.02 -0.19 -17.00
N GLN A 115 -7.15 -0.84 -17.13
CA GLN A 115 -7.34 -2.28 -17.11
C GLN A 115 -6.41 -2.92 -18.14
N THR A 116 -5.29 -3.46 -17.68
CA THR A 116 -4.55 -4.49 -18.43
C THR A 116 -5.21 -5.86 -18.19
N ARG A 117 -6.54 -5.90 -18.12
CA ARG A 117 -7.33 -7.15 -18.03
C ARG A 117 -7.79 -7.70 -19.38
N ALA A 118 -7.34 -7.13 -20.50
CA ALA A 118 -7.78 -7.53 -21.82
C ALA A 118 -6.79 -8.41 -22.62
N ALA A 119 -5.65 -8.82 -22.03
CA ALA A 119 -4.64 -9.56 -22.78
C ALA A 119 -4.38 -11.00 -22.31
N SER A 120 -5.17 -11.57 -21.39
CA SER A 120 -4.94 -12.95 -20.92
C SER A 120 -6.09 -13.92 -21.19
N LYS A 121 -7.00 -13.62 -22.13
CA LYS A 121 -8.12 -14.53 -22.47
C LYS A 121 -8.11 -15.06 -23.91
N SER A 122 -6.99 -15.09 -24.61
CA SER A 122 -6.93 -15.62 -25.97
C SER A 122 -5.80 -16.63 -26.27
N ALA A 123 -5.21 -17.28 -25.26
CA ALA A 123 -4.14 -18.24 -25.48
C ALA A 123 -4.29 -19.54 -24.69
N ASP A 124 -5.52 -20.08 -24.53
CA ASP A 124 -5.68 -21.42 -24.01
C ASP A 124 -6.89 -22.12 -24.62
N LYS A 125 -6.83 -22.31 -25.95
CA LYS A 125 -7.74 -23.21 -26.64
C LYS A 125 -7.03 -23.83 -27.83
N LYS A 126 -5.99 -24.68 -27.55
CA LYS A 126 -5.56 -25.74 -28.49
C LYS A 126 -4.59 -26.70 -27.78
N ALA A 127 -5.02 -27.95 -27.80
CA ALA A 127 -4.27 -29.18 -27.65
C ALA A 127 -4.61 -29.99 -26.38
N ALA A 128 -5.66 -30.81 -26.54
CA ALA A 128 -5.83 -32.02 -25.75
C ALA A 128 -4.90 -33.11 -26.32
N PRO A 129 -4.04 -33.78 -25.55
CA PRO A 129 -3.28 -34.91 -26.03
C PRO A 129 -4.18 -36.16 -26.05
N LYS A 130 -4.29 -36.74 -27.23
CA LYS A 130 -4.90 -38.06 -27.49
C LYS A 130 -4.25 -39.13 -26.60
N ARG A 131 -5.07 -39.80 -25.78
CA ARG A 131 -4.69 -41.00 -25.05
C ARG A 131 -4.45 -42.13 -26.07
N THR A 132 -3.20 -42.49 -26.30
CA THR A 132 -2.83 -43.73 -26.97
C THR A 132 -2.96 -44.90 -26.00
N ARG A 133 -3.85 -45.82 -26.34
CA ARG A 133 -4.01 -47.14 -25.70
C ARG A 133 -2.74 -47.95 -25.94
N LYS A 134 -2.11 -48.47 -24.87
CA LYS A 134 -1.10 -49.53 -24.94
C LYS A 134 -1.77 -50.85 -25.25
N PRO A 135 -1.24 -51.65 -26.17
CA PRO A 135 -1.70 -53.02 -26.37
C PRO A 135 -1.17 -53.93 -25.26
N LYS A 136 -2.05 -54.84 -24.88
CA LYS A 136 -1.83 -55.96 -23.98
C LYS A 136 -1.05 -57.01 -24.72
N THR A 137 0.15 -57.35 -24.31
CA THR A 137 0.85 -58.55 -24.74
C THR A 137 0.66 -59.63 -23.70
N GLU A 138 -0.04 -60.65 -24.11
CA GLU A 138 -0.04 -61.97 -23.50
C GLU A 138 1.32 -62.61 -23.78
N GLU A 139 1.90 -63.24 -22.79
CA GLU A 139 2.93 -64.25 -23.02
C GLU A 139 2.74 -65.44 -22.06
N THR A 140 2.45 -66.56 -22.69
CA THR A 140 2.33 -67.88 -22.19
C THR A 140 3.70 -68.50 -21.91
N ALA A 141 3.74 -69.34 -20.87
CA ALA A 141 4.41 -70.69 -20.75
C ALA A 141 5.92 -70.79 -21.01
N GLU A 142 6.69 -71.20 -20.07
CA GLU A 142 7.23 -72.54 -19.77
C GLU A 142 8.01 -72.56 -18.49
#